data_6d96d57c5c58b460f5035fa71af455f5
#
_entry.id   6d96d57c5c58b460f5035fa71af455f5
#
_cell.length_a   1.000
_cell.length_b   1.000
_cell.length_c   1.000
_cell.angle_alpha   90.00
_cell.angle_beta   90.00
_cell.angle_gamma   90.00
#
_symmetry.space_group_name_H-M   'P 1'
#
loop_
_entity.id
_entity.type
_entity.pdbx_description
1 polymer ?
#
loop_
_entity_poly.entity_id
_entity_poly.type
_entity_poly.pdbx_seq_one_letter_code
_entity_poly.pdbx_strand_id
1 'polypeptide(L)'
;MKACPAREEALALLKKYNSEPFHIQHALTVEGVMRWYANELGYGEDADFWATVGLLHDVDFEKWPEQHCVKAPELLQEIGCSEELIHAVCSHGCGICCDVEPVEEMEKVLFAADELTGLIGAAARMRPSKSVQDMEVSSLKKKYKDKKFAAGCSRDVINTGAERLGWSLEELMEKTILAMRSCEDAVNEAVSAL
;
A
#
# COMPACT_ATOMS: atom_id res chain seq x y z
N MET A 1 17.10 -9.29 -9.45
CA MET A 1 16.94 -8.17 -8.47
C MET A 1 16.81 -6.89 -9.27
N LYS A 2 15.66 -6.24 -9.18
CA LYS A 2 15.39 -4.94 -9.83
C LYS A 2 16.07 -3.82 -9.03
N ALA A 3 16.60 -2.80 -9.72
CA ALA A 3 17.26 -1.68 -9.08
C ALA A 3 16.23 -0.73 -8.45
N CYS A 4 16.45 -0.32 -7.21
CA CYS A 4 15.68 0.69 -6.51
C CYS A 4 16.61 1.62 -5.70
N PRO A 5 16.16 2.84 -5.35
CA PRO A 5 16.91 3.71 -4.46
C PRO A 5 17.12 3.05 -3.08
N ALA A 6 18.11 3.51 -2.34
CA ALA A 6 18.28 3.07 -0.95
C ALA A 6 17.03 3.44 -0.14
N ARG A 7 16.67 2.56 0.81
CA ARG A 7 15.44 2.77 1.63
C ARG A 7 15.46 4.12 2.36
N GLU A 8 16.63 4.53 2.84
CA GLU A 8 16.83 5.80 3.53
C GLU A 8 16.54 7.00 2.62
N GLU A 9 16.92 6.92 1.35
CA GLU A 9 16.63 7.97 0.34
C GLU A 9 15.14 8.00 0.01
N ALA A 10 14.52 6.85 -0.18
CA ALA A 10 13.09 6.75 -0.42
C ALA A 10 12.27 7.30 0.75
N LEU A 11 12.64 6.95 1.99
CA LEU A 11 11.96 7.44 3.19
C LEU A 11 12.19 8.96 3.38
N ALA A 12 13.38 9.46 3.05
CA ALA A 12 13.65 10.90 3.09
C ALA A 12 12.80 11.68 2.08
N LEU A 13 12.63 11.13 0.87
CA LEU A 13 11.75 11.71 -0.14
C LEU A 13 10.29 11.71 0.34
N LEU A 14 9.79 10.58 0.87
CA LEU A 14 8.45 10.51 1.43
C LEU A 14 8.24 11.61 2.49
N LYS A 15 9.13 11.70 3.49
CA LYS A 15 9.05 12.69 4.58
C LYS A 15 9.22 14.14 4.13
N LYS A 16 9.85 14.39 2.99
CA LYS A 16 9.96 15.73 2.38
C LYS A 16 8.58 16.26 1.95
N TYR A 17 7.71 15.37 1.52
CA TYR A 17 6.41 15.72 0.94
C TYR A 17 5.22 15.32 1.80
N ASN A 18 5.42 14.45 2.81
CA ASN A 18 4.39 14.00 3.74
C ASN A 18 4.86 14.23 5.17
N SER A 19 4.05 14.93 5.96
CA SER A 19 4.34 15.29 7.35
C SER A 19 3.31 14.72 8.33
N GLU A 20 2.11 14.38 7.84
CA GLU A 20 1.06 13.82 8.67
C GLU A 20 1.40 12.38 9.10
N PRO A 21 1.42 12.08 10.42
CA PRO A 21 1.78 10.74 10.91
C PRO A 21 0.94 9.62 10.31
N PHE A 22 -0.33 9.91 9.96
CA PHE A 22 -1.22 8.94 9.32
C PHE A 22 -0.71 8.53 7.93
N HIS A 23 -0.29 9.49 7.09
CA HIS A 23 0.22 9.21 5.75
C HIS A 23 1.53 8.43 5.81
N ILE A 24 2.43 8.80 6.73
CA ILE A 24 3.69 8.07 6.92
C ILE A 24 3.41 6.65 7.44
N GLN A 25 2.48 6.48 8.39
CA GLN A 25 2.09 5.15 8.87
C GLN A 25 1.52 4.28 7.74
N HIS A 26 0.67 4.85 6.89
CA HIS A 26 0.10 4.15 5.74
C HIS A 26 1.19 3.70 4.78
N ALA A 27 2.08 4.60 4.37
CA ALA A 27 3.19 4.30 3.47
C ALA A 27 4.11 3.19 4.01
N LEU A 28 4.47 3.24 5.31
CA LEU A 28 5.26 2.19 5.97
C LEU A 28 4.50 0.86 6.06
N THR A 29 3.18 0.90 6.23
CA THR A 29 2.35 -0.30 6.22
C THR A 29 2.34 -0.94 4.84
N VAL A 30 2.13 -0.14 3.78
CA VAL A 30 2.13 -0.65 2.39
C VAL A 30 3.52 -1.13 1.99
N GLU A 31 4.61 -0.47 2.45
CA GLU A 31 5.99 -0.98 2.30
C GLU A 31 6.11 -2.42 2.82
N GLY A 32 5.69 -2.64 4.07
CA GLY A 32 5.76 -3.96 4.70
C GLY A 32 4.88 -5.00 4.03
N VAL A 33 3.67 -4.61 3.66
CA VAL A 33 2.70 -5.46 2.95
C VAL A 33 3.25 -5.90 1.60
N MET A 34 3.80 -4.98 0.80
CA MET A 34 4.37 -5.30 -0.50
C MET A 34 5.59 -6.21 -0.39
N ARG A 35 6.45 -6.01 0.60
CA ARG A 35 7.57 -6.91 0.91
C ARG A 35 7.08 -8.32 1.23
N TRP A 36 6.05 -8.44 2.05
CA TRP A 36 5.46 -9.72 2.40
C TRP A 36 4.92 -10.44 1.16
N TYR A 37 4.16 -9.73 0.32
CA TYR A 37 3.61 -10.29 -0.91
C TYR A 37 4.70 -10.75 -1.89
N ALA A 38 5.77 -9.98 -2.05
CA ALA A 38 6.90 -10.38 -2.87
C ALA A 38 7.47 -11.74 -2.45
N ASN A 39 7.67 -11.94 -1.14
CA ASN A 39 8.16 -13.21 -0.61
C ASN A 39 7.15 -14.34 -0.76
N GLU A 40 5.88 -14.09 -0.45
CA GLU A 40 4.80 -15.08 -0.52
C GLU A 40 4.54 -15.57 -1.96
N LEU A 41 4.68 -14.68 -2.95
CA LEU A 41 4.42 -14.97 -4.35
C LEU A 41 5.66 -15.45 -5.12
N GLY A 42 6.80 -15.62 -4.44
CA GLY A 42 8.03 -16.14 -5.04
C GLY A 42 8.94 -15.11 -5.69
N TYR A 43 8.70 -13.81 -5.45
CA TYR A 43 9.52 -12.68 -5.93
C TYR A 43 10.49 -12.16 -4.86
N GLY A 44 10.95 -13.02 -3.96
CA GLY A 44 11.80 -12.62 -2.83
C GLY A 44 13.08 -11.86 -3.23
N GLU A 45 13.64 -12.15 -4.41
CA GLU A 45 14.82 -11.42 -4.94
C GLU A 45 14.50 -9.94 -5.26
N ASP A 46 13.23 -9.60 -5.52
CA ASP A 46 12.77 -8.26 -5.81
C ASP A 46 11.97 -7.63 -4.64
N ALA A 47 12.00 -8.25 -3.46
CA ALA A 47 11.23 -7.80 -2.30
C ALA A 47 11.55 -6.34 -1.88
N ASP A 48 12.80 -5.88 -2.05
CA ASP A 48 13.17 -4.49 -1.79
C ASP A 48 12.55 -3.54 -2.81
N PHE A 49 12.46 -3.94 -4.08
CA PHE A 49 11.80 -3.16 -5.12
C PHE A 49 10.30 -3.03 -4.83
N TRP A 50 9.61 -4.14 -4.54
CA TRP A 50 8.19 -4.14 -4.17
C TRP A 50 7.92 -3.24 -2.96
N ALA A 51 8.76 -3.34 -1.93
CA ALA A 51 8.67 -2.53 -0.73
C ALA A 51 8.86 -1.04 -1.02
N THR A 52 9.84 -0.69 -1.87
CA THR A 52 10.10 0.70 -2.25
C THR A 52 8.92 1.30 -3.02
N VAL A 53 8.30 0.52 -3.93
CA VAL A 53 7.08 0.95 -4.63
C VAL A 53 5.96 1.20 -3.61
N GLY A 54 5.75 0.28 -2.66
CA GLY A 54 4.77 0.46 -1.58
C GLY A 54 5.05 1.67 -0.69
N LEU A 55 6.32 1.95 -0.37
CA LEU A 55 6.70 3.11 0.45
C LEU A 55 6.41 4.44 -0.25
N LEU A 56 6.54 4.48 -1.57
CA LEU A 56 6.48 5.72 -2.36
C LEU A 56 5.15 5.91 -3.11
N HIS A 57 4.19 4.97 -3.02
CA HIS A 57 2.97 5.03 -3.84
C HIS A 57 2.19 6.34 -3.65
N ASP A 58 2.12 6.85 -2.44
CA ASP A 58 1.41 8.08 -2.05
C ASP A 58 2.35 9.29 -1.85
N VAL A 59 3.54 9.30 -2.45
CA VAL A 59 4.55 10.35 -2.22
C VAL A 59 4.04 11.77 -2.47
N ASP A 60 3.09 11.94 -3.40
CA ASP A 60 2.51 13.23 -3.78
C ASP A 60 1.16 13.53 -3.13
N PHE A 61 0.54 12.56 -2.45
CA PHE A 61 -0.86 12.65 -2.02
C PHE A 61 -1.14 13.80 -1.05
N GLU A 62 -0.28 14.03 -0.05
CA GLU A 62 -0.53 15.06 0.97
C GLU A 62 -0.47 16.49 0.41
N LYS A 63 0.51 16.75 -0.47
CA LYS A 63 0.72 18.11 -1.02
C LYS A 63 -0.05 18.38 -2.31
N TRP A 64 -0.33 17.36 -3.09
CA TRP A 64 -1.00 17.50 -4.38
C TRP A 64 -2.13 16.49 -4.58
N PRO A 65 -3.14 16.46 -3.68
CA PRO A 65 -4.23 15.47 -3.75
C PRO A 65 -4.98 15.51 -5.10
N GLU A 66 -5.14 16.69 -5.70
CA GLU A 66 -5.78 16.87 -7.01
C GLU A 66 -4.89 16.45 -8.20
N GLN A 67 -3.61 16.18 -7.95
CA GLN A 67 -2.63 15.72 -8.93
C GLN A 67 -1.97 14.41 -8.51
N HIS A 68 -2.65 13.66 -7.66
CA HIS A 68 -2.19 12.35 -7.19
C HIS A 68 -1.90 11.43 -8.39
N CYS A 69 -0.79 10.70 -8.34
CA CYS A 69 -0.18 9.90 -9.41
C CYS A 69 0.31 10.73 -10.64
N VAL A 70 -0.13 11.96 -10.81
CA VAL A 70 0.32 12.84 -11.90
C VAL A 70 1.59 13.59 -11.51
N LYS A 71 1.70 13.98 -10.25
CA LYS A 71 2.90 14.67 -9.71
C LYS A 71 4.00 13.68 -9.30
N ALA A 72 3.65 12.46 -8.94
CA ALA A 72 4.58 11.44 -8.47
C ALA A 72 5.80 11.22 -9.38
N PRO A 73 5.71 11.15 -10.73
CA PRO A 73 6.87 10.95 -11.59
C PRO A 73 7.97 12.00 -11.40
N GLU A 74 7.62 13.27 -11.28
CA GLU A 74 8.58 14.36 -11.06
C GLU A 74 9.32 14.19 -9.74
N LEU A 75 8.59 13.84 -8.67
CA LEU A 75 9.15 13.67 -7.33
C LEU A 75 10.07 12.44 -7.27
N LEU A 76 9.67 11.34 -7.89
CA LEU A 76 10.44 10.10 -7.92
C LEU A 76 11.74 10.25 -8.71
N GLN A 77 11.75 11.08 -9.74
CA GLN A 77 12.96 11.41 -10.50
C GLN A 77 14.01 12.16 -9.66
N GLU A 78 13.62 12.85 -8.60
CA GLU A 78 14.58 13.55 -7.72
C GLU A 78 15.61 12.59 -7.09
N ILE A 79 15.25 11.33 -6.87
CA ILE A 79 16.12 10.28 -6.32
C ILE A 79 16.49 9.21 -7.35
N GLY A 80 16.30 9.51 -8.65
CA GLY A 80 16.73 8.64 -9.74
C GLY A 80 15.95 7.33 -9.86
N CYS A 81 14.68 7.30 -9.47
CA CYS A 81 13.82 6.13 -9.68
C CYS A 81 13.73 5.77 -11.17
N SER A 82 13.74 4.47 -11.46
CA SER A 82 13.58 3.97 -12.82
C SER A 82 12.16 4.19 -13.34
N GLU A 83 12.01 4.23 -14.67
CA GLU A 83 10.69 4.30 -15.32
C GLU A 83 9.76 3.16 -14.87
N GLU A 84 10.32 1.97 -14.63
CA GLU A 84 9.58 0.83 -14.12
C GLU A 84 9.01 1.08 -12.72
N LEU A 85 9.82 1.68 -11.81
CA LEU A 85 9.35 2.03 -10.46
C LEU A 85 8.29 3.13 -10.52
N ILE A 86 8.49 4.14 -11.37
CA ILE A 86 7.54 5.24 -11.56
C ILE A 86 6.21 4.71 -12.11
N HIS A 87 6.25 3.84 -13.12
CA HIS A 87 5.05 3.19 -13.65
C HIS A 87 4.31 2.41 -12.57
N ALA A 88 5.04 1.60 -11.81
CA ALA A 88 4.47 0.80 -10.74
C ALA A 88 3.78 1.66 -9.65
N VAL A 89 4.44 2.75 -9.23
CA VAL A 89 3.84 3.72 -8.31
C VAL A 89 2.56 4.30 -8.89
N CYS A 90 2.58 4.82 -10.13
CA CYS A 90 1.41 5.48 -10.71
C CYS A 90 0.26 4.52 -10.99
N SER A 91 0.53 3.24 -11.26
CA SER A 91 -0.49 2.26 -11.65
C SER A 91 -1.53 1.96 -10.56
N HIS A 92 -1.22 2.25 -9.28
CA HIS A 92 -2.21 2.05 -8.21
C HIS A 92 -3.41 3.02 -8.33
N GLY A 93 -3.20 4.18 -8.97
CA GLY A 93 -4.25 5.17 -9.22
C GLY A 93 -5.09 4.92 -10.48
N CYS A 94 -4.90 3.80 -11.17
CA CYS A 94 -5.58 3.48 -12.41
C CYS A 94 -7.11 3.55 -12.30
N GLY A 95 -7.73 4.37 -13.16
CA GLY A 95 -9.18 4.56 -13.18
C GLY A 95 -9.72 5.42 -12.03
N ILE A 96 -8.85 5.96 -11.15
CA ILE A 96 -9.19 6.86 -10.06
C ILE A 96 -8.65 8.26 -10.35
N CYS A 97 -7.33 8.38 -10.49
CA CYS A 97 -6.62 9.65 -10.69
C CYS A 97 -5.68 9.64 -11.91
N CYS A 98 -5.48 8.50 -12.56
CA CYS A 98 -4.68 8.36 -13.77
C CYS A 98 -5.16 7.18 -14.63
N ASP A 99 -4.58 7.07 -15.86
CA ASP A 99 -4.88 5.99 -16.82
C ASP A 99 -3.72 4.99 -16.95
N VAL A 100 -2.83 4.91 -15.96
CA VAL A 100 -1.69 3.99 -15.97
C VAL A 100 -2.17 2.61 -15.51
N GLU A 101 -2.29 1.66 -16.44
CA GLU A 101 -2.79 0.32 -16.14
C GLU A 101 -1.77 -0.53 -15.38
N PRO A 102 -2.15 -1.25 -14.32
CA PRO A 102 -1.29 -2.21 -13.64
C PRO A 102 -1.11 -3.46 -14.53
N VAL A 103 0.10 -3.68 -15.01
CA VAL A 103 0.46 -4.76 -15.94
C VAL A 103 1.12 -5.92 -15.18
N GLU A 104 2.15 -5.60 -14.38
CA GLU A 104 2.90 -6.58 -13.61
C GLU A 104 2.10 -7.09 -12.40
N GLU A 105 2.44 -8.31 -11.94
CA GLU A 105 1.78 -8.87 -10.75
C GLU A 105 1.95 -7.98 -9.51
N MET A 106 3.13 -7.41 -9.33
CA MET A 106 3.41 -6.43 -8.27
C MET A 106 2.42 -5.25 -8.30
N GLU A 107 2.20 -4.68 -9.47
CA GLU A 107 1.31 -3.52 -9.66
C GLU A 107 -0.14 -3.88 -9.36
N LYS A 108 -0.57 -5.08 -9.78
CA LYS A 108 -1.90 -5.60 -9.46
C LYS A 108 -2.07 -5.85 -7.97
N VAL A 109 -1.01 -6.32 -7.29
CA VAL A 109 -1.02 -6.49 -5.83
C VAL A 109 -1.13 -5.14 -5.13
N LEU A 110 -0.34 -4.14 -5.52
CA LEU A 110 -0.43 -2.80 -4.94
C LEU A 110 -1.83 -2.21 -5.13
N PHE A 111 -2.34 -2.24 -6.37
CA PHE A 111 -3.69 -1.77 -6.69
C PHE A 111 -4.78 -2.44 -5.83
N ALA A 112 -4.66 -3.75 -5.58
CA ALA A 112 -5.65 -4.51 -4.82
C ALA A 112 -5.53 -4.30 -3.30
N ALA A 113 -4.29 -4.17 -2.79
CA ALA A 113 -4.00 -4.18 -1.37
C ALA A 113 -4.04 -2.79 -0.72
N ASP A 114 -3.74 -1.73 -1.45
CA ASP A 114 -3.63 -0.38 -0.92
C ASP A 114 -4.91 0.04 -0.17
N GLU A 115 -6.03 0.17 -0.84
CA GLU A 115 -7.33 0.52 -0.24
C GLU A 115 -7.76 -0.47 0.86
N LEU A 116 -7.41 -1.74 0.72
CA LEU A 116 -7.72 -2.77 1.70
C LEU A 116 -6.89 -2.60 2.98
N THR A 117 -5.62 -2.17 2.88
CA THR A 117 -4.80 -1.87 4.07
C THR A 117 -5.41 -0.74 4.89
N GLY A 118 -5.93 0.29 4.24
CA GLY A 118 -6.66 1.39 4.89
C GLY A 118 -7.90 0.89 5.64
N LEU A 119 -8.69 0.03 5.01
CA LEU A 119 -9.89 -0.55 5.63
C LEU A 119 -9.54 -1.48 6.80
N ILE A 120 -8.51 -2.32 6.67
CA ILE A 120 -8.02 -3.20 7.74
C ILE A 120 -7.50 -2.35 8.92
N GLY A 121 -6.69 -1.33 8.66
CA GLY A 121 -6.18 -0.41 9.67
C GLY A 121 -7.28 0.33 10.41
N ALA A 122 -8.33 0.78 9.71
CA ALA A 122 -9.51 1.37 10.34
C ALA A 122 -10.24 0.35 11.24
N ALA A 123 -10.38 -0.90 10.78
CA ALA A 123 -11.00 -1.96 11.57
C ALA A 123 -10.16 -2.33 12.81
N ALA A 124 -8.85 -2.37 12.68
CA ALA A 124 -7.94 -2.64 13.80
C ALA A 124 -8.06 -1.59 14.91
N ARG A 125 -8.07 -0.30 14.55
CA ARG A 125 -8.23 0.80 15.53
C ARG A 125 -9.52 0.73 16.34
N MET A 126 -10.58 0.10 15.84
CA MET A 126 -11.84 -0.09 16.57
C MET A 126 -11.86 -1.33 17.46
N ARG A 127 -10.86 -2.18 17.39
CA ARG A 127 -10.75 -3.37 18.25
C ARG A 127 -10.24 -2.98 19.65
N PRO A 128 -10.56 -3.75 20.70
CA PRO A 128 -9.96 -3.51 22.01
C PRO A 128 -8.42 -3.59 22.01
N SER A 129 -7.86 -4.51 21.20
CA SER A 129 -6.42 -4.67 21.02
C SER A 129 -5.77 -3.51 20.25
N LYS A 130 -6.55 -2.78 19.43
CA LYS A 130 -6.09 -1.80 18.45
C LYS A 130 -5.01 -2.35 17.48
N SER A 131 -5.06 -3.63 17.20
CA SER A 131 -4.08 -4.40 16.45
C SER A 131 -4.73 -5.28 15.40
N VAL A 132 -3.97 -5.62 14.34
CA VAL A 132 -4.38 -6.62 13.33
C VAL A 132 -4.07 -8.05 13.78
N GLN A 133 -3.31 -8.24 14.87
CA GLN A 133 -2.84 -9.56 15.31
C GLN A 133 -3.98 -10.52 15.63
N ASP A 134 -5.06 -10.04 16.20
CA ASP A 134 -6.24 -10.83 16.57
C ASP A 134 -7.42 -10.70 15.58
N MET A 135 -7.19 -10.08 14.39
CA MET A 135 -8.25 -9.85 13.42
C MET A 135 -8.53 -11.11 12.60
N GLU A 136 -9.79 -11.53 12.57
CA GLU A 136 -10.26 -12.62 11.73
C GLU A 136 -10.93 -12.10 10.46
N VAL A 137 -10.78 -12.83 9.33
CA VAL A 137 -11.40 -12.49 8.03
C VAL A 137 -12.91 -12.32 8.17
N SER A 138 -13.56 -13.16 8.98
CA SER A 138 -15.00 -13.06 9.23
C SER A 138 -15.42 -11.73 9.87
N SER A 139 -14.57 -11.16 10.72
CA SER A 139 -14.77 -9.85 11.35
C SER A 139 -14.57 -8.73 10.31
N LEU A 140 -13.53 -8.83 9.50
CA LEU A 140 -13.25 -7.87 8.43
C LEU A 140 -14.38 -7.85 7.39
N LYS A 141 -14.90 -9.02 6.98
CA LYS A 141 -16.03 -9.13 6.05
C LYS A 141 -17.28 -8.40 6.53
N LYS A 142 -17.53 -8.36 7.85
CA LYS A 142 -18.66 -7.57 8.41
C LYS A 142 -18.43 -6.06 8.22
N LYS A 143 -17.20 -5.59 8.47
CA LYS A 143 -16.82 -4.18 8.28
C LYS A 143 -16.82 -3.79 6.80
N TYR A 144 -16.35 -4.67 5.92
CA TYR A 144 -16.36 -4.47 4.47
C TYR A 144 -17.77 -4.24 3.91
N LYS A 145 -18.77 -5.00 4.39
CA LYS A 145 -20.16 -4.87 3.97
C LYS A 145 -20.81 -3.57 4.43
N ASP A 146 -20.33 -2.96 5.50
CA ASP A 146 -20.80 -1.66 5.95
C ASP A 146 -20.17 -0.55 5.13
N LYS A 147 -20.90 -0.04 4.13
CA LYS A 147 -20.43 1.01 3.22
C LYS A 147 -20.13 2.35 3.91
N LYS A 148 -20.63 2.56 5.12
CA LYS A 148 -20.34 3.78 5.90
C LYS A 148 -19.04 3.65 6.67
N PHE A 149 -18.62 2.42 6.95
CA PHE A 149 -17.37 2.15 7.64
C PHE A 149 -16.19 2.36 6.68
N ALA A 150 -15.20 3.16 7.08
CA ALA A 150 -14.04 3.50 6.25
C ALA A 150 -14.47 3.87 4.81
N ALA A 151 -15.39 4.82 4.68
CA ALA A 151 -16.03 5.17 3.40
C ALA A 151 -15.03 5.73 2.36
N GLY A 152 -13.86 6.20 2.81
CA GLY A 152 -12.77 6.61 1.94
C GLY A 152 -12.07 5.44 1.24
N CYS A 153 -12.19 4.21 1.76
CA CYS A 153 -11.61 3.03 1.12
C CYS A 153 -12.59 2.45 0.10
N SER A 154 -12.23 2.52 -1.18
CA SER A 154 -13.07 2.11 -2.30
C SER A 154 -13.25 0.59 -2.38
N ARG A 155 -14.48 0.11 -2.14
CA ARG A 155 -14.81 -1.32 -2.31
C ARG A 155 -14.74 -1.78 -3.75
N ASP A 156 -14.99 -0.88 -4.68
CA ASP A 156 -14.94 -1.18 -6.12
C ASP A 156 -13.49 -1.41 -6.56
N VAL A 157 -12.55 -0.60 -6.07
CA VAL A 157 -11.10 -0.80 -6.31
C VAL A 157 -10.64 -2.13 -5.72
N ILE A 158 -11.01 -2.44 -4.47
CA ILE A 158 -10.64 -3.70 -3.81
C ILE A 158 -11.19 -4.91 -4.60
N ASN A 159 -12.45 -4.87 -5.06
CA ASN A 159 -13.04 -5.94 -5.85
C ASN A 159 -12.34 -6.08 -7.20
N THR A 160 -12.15 -4.98 -7.93
CA THR A 160 -11.44 -4.95 -9.22
C THR A 160 -10.01 -5.49 -9.06
N GLY A 161 -9.33 -5.13 -7.96
CA GLY A 161 -7.99 -5.63 -7.65
C GLY A 161 -7.96 -7.14 -7.45
N ALA A 162 -8.92 -7.69 -6.68
CA ALA A 162 -9.05 -9.14 -6.52
C ALA A 162 -9.29 -9.85 -7.86
N GLU A 163 -10.18 -9.30 -8.70
CA GLU A 163 -10.47 -9.82 -10.04
C GLU A 163 -9.23 -9.79 -10.96
N ARG A 164 -8.45 -8.70 -10.95
CA ARG A 164 -7.20 -8.56 -11.73
C ARG A 164 -6.14 -9.59 -11.32
N LEU A 165 -6.11 -9.99 -10.05
CA LEU A 165 -5.24 -11.03 -9.52
C LEU A 165 -5.78 -12.46 -9.74
N GLY A 166 -7.06 -12.61 -10.12
CA GLY A 166 -7.73 -13.89 -10.18
C GLY A 166 -7.99 -14.51 -8.80
N TRP A 167 -8.01 -13.69 -7.75
CA TRP A 167 -8.22 -14.13 -6.36
C TRP A 167 -9.66 -13.86 -5.92
N SER A 168 -10.13 -14.68 -4.99
CA SER A 168 -11.36 -14.33 -4.26
C SER A 168 -11.10 -13.13 -3.33
N LEU A 169 -12.15 -12.34 -3.05
CA LEU A 169 -12.08 -11.27 -2.05
C LEU A 169 -11.64 -11.79 -0.68
N GLU A 170 -12.06 -13.01 -0.31
CA GLU A 170 -11.68 -13.64 0.95
C GLU A 170 -10.19 -13.96 1.00
N GLU A 171 -9.64 -14.50 -0.08
CA GLU A 171 -8.20 -14.75 -0.22
C GLU A 171 -7.38 -13.45 -0.14
N LEU A 172 -7.81 -12.39 -0.83
CA LEU A 172 -7.15 -11.09 -0.75
C LEU A 172 -7.17 -10.55 0.68
N MET A 173 -8.32 -10.64 1.38
CA MET A 173 -8.44 -10.22 2.78
C MET A 173 -7.52 -11.02 3.71
N GLU A 174 -7.49 -12.34 3.57
CA GLU A 174 -6.65 -13.22 4.38
C GLU A 174 -5.17 -12.90 4.21
N LYS A 175 -4.71 -12.85 2.96
CA LYS A 175 -3.30 -12.53 2.64
C LYS A 175 -2.92 -11.14 3.14
N THR A 176 -3.76 -10.12 2.94
CA THR A 176 -3.46 -8.76 3.37
C THR A 176 -3.44 -8.63 4.91
N ILE A 177 -4.31 -9.34 5.64
CA ILE A 177 -4.24 -9.40 7.10
C ILE A 177 -2.91 -10.03 7.55
N LEU A 178 -2.49 -11.15 6.96
CA LEU A 178 -1.22 -11.80 7.27
C LEU A 178 -0.03 -10.89 6.97
N ALA A 179 -0.05 -10.21 5.84
CA ALA A 179 0.97 -9.23 5.46
C ALA A 179 1.06 -8.09 6.48
N MET A 180 -0.06 -7.51 6.88
CA MET A 180 -0.08 -6.44 7.89
C MET A 180 0.38 -6.92 9.26
N ARG A 181 0.02 -8.13 9.67
CA ARG A 181 0.51 -8.74 10.93
C ARG A 181 2.04 -8.84 10.93
N SER A 182 2.63 -9.19 9.80
CA SER A 182 4.09 -9.38 9.70
C SER A 182 4.88 -8.10 9.91
N CYS A 183 4.29 -6.92 9.66
CA CYS A 183 4.99 -5.65 9.72
C CYS A 183 4.45 -4.69 10.81
N GLU A 184 3.35 -5.01 11.49
CA GLU A 184 2.68 -4.10 12.44
C GLU A 184 3.62 -3.55 13.52
N ASP A 185 4.41 -4.40 14.16
CA ASP A 185 5.31 -3.99 15.25
C ASP A 185 6.40 -3.03 14.74
N ALA A 186 7.03 -3.35 13.60
CA ALA A 186 8.04 -2.50 12.99
C ALA A 186 7.47 -1.15 12.53
N VAL A 187 6.26 -1.14 11.99
CA VAL A 187 5.56 0.11 11.60
C VAL A 187 5.27 0.96 12.84
N ASN A 188 4.73 0.36 13.90
CA ASN A 188 4.42 1.07 15.14
C ASN A 188 5.68 1.66 15.80
N GLU A 189 6.79 0.93 15.80
CA GLU A 189 8.08 1.42 16.29
C GLU A 189 8.57 2.61 15.46
N ALA A 190 8.55 2.49 14.12
CA ALA A 190 8.99 3.54 13.21
C ALA A 190 8.13 4.82 13.33
N VAL A 191 6.82 4.68 13.50
CA VAL A 191 5.91 5.81 13.71
C VAL A 191 6.12 6.47 15.07
N SER A 192 6.41 5.68 16.10
CA SER A 192 6.68 6.21 17.46
C SER A 192 8.00 7.00 17.54
N ALA A 193 8.89 6.82 16.57
CA ALA A 193 10.17 7.53 16.45
C ALA A 193 10.10 8.81 15.59
N LEU A 194 8.91 9.18 15.06
CA LEU A 194 8.68 10.41 14.29
C LEU A 194 8.55 11.61 15.19
#